data_0171bc4ebf79d85239ae9a95e17865ea
#
_entry.id   0171bc4ebf79d85239ae9a95e17865ea
#
_cell.length_a   1.000
_cell.length_b   1.000
_cell.length_c   1.000
_cell.angle_alpha   90.00
_cell.angle_beta   90.00
_cell.angle_gamma   90.00
#
_symmetry.space_group_name_H-M   'P 1'
#
loop_
_entity.id
_entity.type
_entity.pdbx_description
1 polymer ?
#
loop_
_entity_poly.entity_id
_entity_poly.type
_entity_poly.pdbx_seq_one_letter_code
_entity_poly.pdbx_strand_id
1 'polypeptide(L)'
;MKDNQNVNRRDAIKLGFGATVLGASGLSHAHDQGVKTPFPVEQVFIPIAGSDQEFPVRRIYCIGRNYAAHAIEMGSDPTREPPFFFQKPTDAIQFVAPNKIVDHPYPSLTKNYHYEVELVAALNKGGKNIPVDKALDLVYGYALGLDMTRRDLQRFMGDQKKPWEIGKSFDHSAPIGPIFPVAKTGHFIKGNIQLSVNGVVKQKADLSQMIWSVAEQISKLSEANELFPGDIIYSGTPENVGPVVRGDVIRCQINGLPDLSIKIV
;
A
#
# COMPACT_ATOMS: atom_id res chain seq x y z
N MET A 1 25.41 25.89 -55.85
CA MET A 1 26.04 24.66 -55.31
C MET A 1 25.75 24.64 -53.82
N LYS A 2 24.87 23.76 -53.36
CA LYS A 2 24.45 23.64 -51.98
C LYS A 2 25.12 22.40 -51.40
N ASP A 3 26.06 22.58 -50.46
CA ASP A 3 26.62 21.49 -49.69
C ASP A 3 25.71 21.14 -48.53
N ASN A 4 25.13 19.94 -48.62
CA ASN A 4 24.37 19.28 -47.57
C ASN A 4 25.35 18.50 -46.69
N GLN A 5 25.67 18.99 -45.51
CA GLN A 5 26.41 18.20 -44.52
C GLN A 5 25.42 17.32 -43.74
N ASN A 6 25.42 16.05 -44.08
CA ASN A 6 24.79 14.99 -43.33
C ASN A 6 25.57 14.75 -42.01
N VAL A 7 25.04 15.21 -40.87
CA VAL A 7 25.60 14.88 -39.56
C VAL A 7 25.16 13.47 -39.20
N ASN A 8 26.09 12.56 -39.17
CA ASN A 8 25.89 11.14 -38.86
C ASN A 8 25.65 10.99 -37.33
N ARG A 9 24.51 10.41 -36.96
CA ARG A 9 24.09 10.14 -35.55
C ARG A 9 25.05 9.25 -34.75
N ARG A 10 26.11 8.74 -35.34
CA ARG A 10 27.11 7.86 -34.69
C ARG A 10 28.25 8.61 -34.00
N ASP A 11 28.46 9.88 -34.26
CA ASP A 11 29.58 10.65 -33.69
C ASP A 11 29.26 11.40 -32.38
N ALA A 12 28.02 11.36 -31.93
CA ALA A 12 27.60 11.98 -30.65
C ALA A 12 27.88 11.13 -29.41
N ILE A 13 28.49 9.94 -29.53
CA ILE A 13 28.66 8.99 -28.40
C ILE A 13 30.15 8.88 -27.97
N LYS A 14 31.02 9.74 -28.44
CA LYS A 14 32.46 9.72 -28.07
C LYS A 14 32.87 10.96 -27.28
N LEU A 15 32.23 11.24 -26.17
CA LEU A 15 32.76 12.17 -25.15
C LEU A 15 32.46 11.63 -23.74
N GLY A 16 33.48 11.01 -23.17
CA GLY A 16 33.70 10.99 -21.72
C GLY A 16 33.06 9.88 -20.91
N PHE A 17 33.53 8.64 -21.04
CA PHE A 17 33.42 7.67 -19.96
C PHE A 17 34.79 7.48 -19.29
N GLY A 18 35.04 8.28 -18.28
CA GLY A 18 36.01 7.95 -17.24
C GLY A 18 35.32 7.02 -16.24
N ALA A 19 35.63 5.73 -16.31
CA ALA A 19 35.13 4.74 -15.37
C ALA A 19 35.77 4.94 -14.00
N THR A 20 35.01 5.41 -13.03
CA THR A 20 35.30 5.21 -11.60
C THR A 20 34.20 4.30 -11.05
N VAL A 21 34.55 3.04 -10.83
CA VAL A 21 33.73 2.09 -10.08
C VAL A 21 33.69 2.58 -8.63
N LEU A 22 32.59 3.14 -8.21
CA LEU A 22 32.25 3.38 -6.82
C LEU A 22 30.95 2.66 -6.51
N GLY A 23 31.00 1.93 -5.38
CA GLY A 23 30.03 0.94 -4.93
C GLY A 23 28.58 1.38 -4.95
N ALA A 24 27.72 0.42 -5.18
CA ALA A 24 26.27 0.52 -5.13
C ALA A 24 25.80 0.78 -3.70
N SER A 25 25.73 2.05 -3.32
CA SER A 25 24.98 2.53 -2.16
C SER A 25 24.64 4.00 -2.38
N GLY A 26 23.43 4.29 -2.89
CA GLY A 26 23.04 5.67 -3.00
C GLY A 26 22.02 6.02 -4.06
N LEU A 27 20.82 5.42 -4.00
CA LEU A 27 19.65 5.98 -4.69
C LEU A 27 18.69 6.72 -3.73
N SER A 28 19.20 7.10 -2.56
CA SER A 28 18.41 7.85 -1.61
C SER A 28 19.02 9.22 -1.41
N HIS A 29 18.81 10.20 -2.24
CA HIS A 29 18.96 11.65 -1.95
C HIS A 29 19.00 12.51 -3.22
N ALA A 30 18.38 12.09 -4.31
CA ALA A 30 18.39 12.88 -5.54
C ALA A 30 17.36 14.04 -5.55
N HIS A 31 16.61 14.28 -4.47
CA HIS A 31 15.53 15.27 -4.52
C HIS A 31 15.91 16.69 -4.02
N ASP A 32 17.11 16.90 -3.47
CA ASP A 32 17.50 18.22 -2.94
C ASP A 32 18.71 18.86 -3.67
N GLN A 33 19.05 18.40 -4.86
CA GLN A 33 20.19 18.88 -5.65
C GLN A 33 19.74 19.66 -6.90
N GLY A 34 18.72 20.51 -6.79
CA GLY A 34 18.44 21.51 -7.83
C GLY A 34 18.11 20.96 -9.23
N VAL A 35 17.58 19.73 -9.30
CA VAL A 35 17.08 19.17 -10.58
C VAL A 35 15.90 20.02 -11.06
N LYS A 36 16.06 20.69 -12.21
CA LYS A 36 14.99 21.44 -12.84
C LYS A 36 14.05 20.47 -13.55
N THR A 37 12.81 20.39 -13.10
CA THR A 37 11.75 19.63 -13.75
C THR A 37 10.82 20.55 -14.52
N PRO A 38 10.18 20.12 -15.62
CA PRO A 38 9.25 20.94 -16.39
C PRO A 38 7.96 21.28 -15.61
N PHE A 39 7.60 20.47 -14.62
CA PHE A 39 6.49 20.66 -13.69
C PHE A 39 6.80 19.92 -12.38
N PRO A 40 6.24 20.37 -11.24
CA PRO A 40 6.37 19.66 -9.97
C PRO A 40 5.52 18.38 -9.98
N VAL A 41 5.99 17.33 -9.27
CA VAL A 41 5.18 16.17 -8.88
C VAL A 41 5.11 16.17 -7.37
N GLU A 42 3.90 16.19 -6.84
CA GLU A 42 3.69 16.21 -5.40
C GLU A 42 4.08 14.87 -4.76
N GLN A 43 4.87 14.94 -3.69
CA GLN A 43 5.14 13.80 -2.83
C GLN A 43 3.95 13.56 -1.92
N VAL A 44 3.49 12.31 -1.83
CA VAL A 44 2.43 11.93 -0.90
C VAL A 44 3.00 11.69 0.49
N PHE A 45 2.35 12.28 1.50
CA PHE A 45 2.72 12.16 2.90
C PHE A 45 1.55 11.65 3.74
N ILE A 46 1.87 10.93 4.83
CA ILE A 46 0.91 10.50 5.84
C ILE A 46 1.34 11.09 7.19
N PRO A 47 0.47 11.82 7.92
CA PRO A 47 0.79 12.33 9.23
C PRO A 47 1.24 11.26 10.22
N ILE A 48 2.23 11.58 11.04
CA ILE A 48 2.74 10.72 12.11
C ILE A 48 2.06 11.11 13.44
N ALA A 49 1.45 10.15 14.13
CA ALA A 49 0.75 10.39 15.37
C ALA A 49 1.64 10.97 16.47
N GLY A 50 1.27 12.14 16.99
CA GLY A 50 2.00 12.84 18.07
C GLY A 50 3.34 13.39 17.63
N SER A 51 3.47 13.78 16.35
CA SER A 51 4.62 14.45 15.75
C SER A 51 4.12 15.55 14.79
N ASP A 52 4.98 16.53 14.53
CA ASP A 52 4.85 17.51 13.45
C ASP A 52 5.47 17.01 12.13
N GLN A 53 6.07 15.81 12.15
CA GLN A 53 6.62 15.17 10.98
C GLN A 53 5.56 14.36 10.23
N GLU A 54 5.79 14.17 8.94
CA GLU A 54 4.99 13.35 8.06
C GLU A 54 5.84 12.23 7.45
N PHE A 55 5.21 11.09 7.21
CA PHE A 55 5.85 9.92 6.60
C PHE A 55 5.75 10.02 5.07
N PRO A 56 6.87 10.10 4.33
CA PRO A 56 6.87 10.14 2.88
C PRO A 56 6.55 8.77 2.31
N VAL A 57 5.52 8.66 1.47
CA VAL A 57 5.14 7.38 0.86
C VAL A 57 5.90 7.16 -0.44
N ARG A 58 6.57 6.01 -0.55
CA ARG A 58 7.31 5.62 -1.75
C ARG A 58 6.56 4.63 -2.62
N ARG A 59 6.09 3.53 -2.04
CA ARG A 59 5.29 2.49 -2.73
C ARG A 59 4.24 1.94 -1.80
N ILE A 60 3.11 1.55 -2.36
CA ILE A 60 2.03 0.85 -1.65
C ILE A 60 1.99 -0.58 -2.17
N TYR A 61 2.36 -1.52 -1.31
CA TYR A 61 2.19 -2.94 -1.54
C TYR A 61 0.95 -3.44 -0.79
N CYS A 62 0.24 -4.38 -1.40
CA CYS A 62 -0.91 -5.06 -0.80
C CYS A 62 -0.73 -6.56 -0.96
N ILE A 63 -1.02 -7.34 0.08
CA ILE A 63 -1.04 -8.80 -0.01
C ILE A 63 -2.47 -9.28 -0.27
N GLY A 64 -2.65 -10.18 -1.22
CA GLY A 64 -3.96 -10.81 -1.48
C GLY A 64 -4.22 -12.03 -0.58
N ARG A 65 -5.48 -12.16 -0.09
CA ARG A 65 -6.00 -13.38 0.56
C ARG A 65 -5.21 -13.84 1.78
N ASN A 66 -4.88 -12.94 2.68
CA ASN A 66 -4.01 -13.22 3.83
C ASN A 66 -4.75 -13.66 5.11
N TYR A 67 -6.05 -13.93 5.06
CA TYR A 67 -6.81 -14.58 6.13
C TYR A 67 -7.47 -15.82 5.58
N ALA A 68 -7.41 -16.95 6.33
CA ALA A 68 -7.88 -18.24 5.82
C ALA A 68 -9.37 -18.22 5.45
N ALA A 69 -10.22 -17.63 6.29
CA ALA A 69 -11.65 -17.50 6.01
C ALA A 69 -11.92 -16.61 4.79
N HIS A 70 -11.17 -15.51 4.62
CA HIS A 70 -11.28 -14.67 3.44
C HIS A 70 -10.78 -15.39 2.16
N ALA A 71 -9.72 -16.20 2.25
CA ALA A 71 -9.27 -17.01 1.12
C ALA A 71 -10.36 -17.97 0.63
N ILE A 72 -11.07 -18.65 1.56
CA ILE A 72 -12.20 -19.51 1.27
C ILE A 72 -13.36 -18.73 0.65
N GLU A 73 -13.73 -17.57 1.22
CA GLU A 73 -14.77 -16.67 0.70
C GLU A 73 -14.50 -16.26 -0.76
N MET A 74 -13.22 -16.09 -1.11
CA MET A 74 -12.80 -15.73 -2.46
C MET A 74 -12.59 -16.93 -3.39
N GLY A 75 -12.96 -18.15 -2.95
CA GLY A 75 -12.86 -19.37 -3.74
C GLY A 75 -11.43 -19.91 -3.89
N SER A 76 -10.57 -19.62 -2.93
CA SER A 76 -9.18 -20.09 -2.90
C SER A 76 -8.96 -21.12 -1.79
N ASP A 77 -7.92 -21.94 -1.95
CA ASP A 77 -7.47 -22.85 -0.90
C ASP A 77 -6.83 -22.02 0.24
N PRO A 78 -7.25 -22.22 1.51
CA PRO A 78 -6.65 -21.55 2.65
C PRO A 78 -5.29 -22.14 3.05
N THR A 79 -4.84 -23.21 2.40
CA THR A 79 -3.48 -23.73 2.61
C THR A 79 -2.46 -22.64 2.33
N ARG A 80 -1.32 -22.74 2.98
CA ARG A 80 -0.29 -21.70 2.96
C ARG A 80 0.46 -21.68 1.62
N GLU A 81 -0.27 -21.29 0.55
CA GLU A 81 0.34 -20.99 -0.74
C GLU A 81 1.34 -19.81 -0.63
N PRO A 82 2.34 -19.73 -1.52
CA PRO A 82 3.19 -18.54 -1.57
C PRO A 82 2.36 -17.27 -1.66
N PRO A 83 2.67 -16.23 -0.86
CA PRO A 83 1.89 -15.00 -0.89
C PRO A 83 2.07 -14.31 -2.24
N PHE A 84 1.02 -13.67 -2.73
CA PHE A 84 1.10 -12.80 -3.89
C PHE A 84 0.80 -11.36 -3.49
N PHE A 85 1.45 -10.45 -4.21
CA PHE A 85 1.35 -9.02 -3.96
C PHE A 85 0.86 -8.29 -5.20
N PHE A 86 0.15 -7.19 -4.98
CA PHE A 86 -0.18 -6.20 -5.98
C PHE A 86 0.13 -4.81 -5.41
N GLN A 87 0.01 -3.77 -6.23
CA GLN A 87 0.32 -2.42 -5.82
C GLN A 87 -0.86 -1.48 -6.05
N LYS A 88 -0.90 -0.41 -5.24
CA LYS A 88 -1.68 0.78 -5.53
C LYS A 88 -0.73 1.93 -5.84
N PRO A 89 -1.10 2.90 -6.70
CA PRO A 89 -0.30 4.10 -6.89
C PRO A 89 -0.28 4.92 -5.59
N THR A 90 0.76 5.70 -5.37
CA THR A 90 0.93 6.48 -4.13
C THR A 90 -0.16 7.53 -3.94
N ASP A 91 -0.64 8.11 -5.03
CA ASP A 91 -1.74 9.08 -5.08
C ASP A 91 -3.14 8.45 -4.89
N ALA A 92 -3.24 7.12 -4.76
CA ALA A 92 -4.45 6.46 -4.29
C ALA A 92 -4.74 6.69 -2.81
N ILE A 93 -3.77 7.21 -2.05
CA ILE A 93 -3.94 7.51 -0.63
C ILE A 93 -4.98 8.62 -0.43
N GLN A 94 -5.91 8.34 0.49
CA GLN A 94 -6.80 9.32 1.08
C GLN A 94 -6.56 9.34 2.58
N PHE A 95 -5.96 10.42 3.09
CA PHE A 95 -5.79 10.56 4.54
C PHE A 95 -7.13 10.75 5.24
N VAL A 96 -7.35 9.97 6.30
CA VAL A 96 -8.55 10.03 7.15
C VAL A 96 -8.12 10.45 8.55
N ALA A 97 -8.44 11.70 8.90
CA ALA A 97 -8.09 12.25 10.21
C ALA A 97 -8.85 11.52 11.33
N PRO A 98 -8.20 11.23 12.47
CA PRO A 98 -8.85 10.62 13.65
C PRO A 98 -10.08 11.42 14.10
N ASN A 99 -11.11 10.71 14.56
CA ASN A 99 -12.37 11.30 15.06
C ASN A 99 -13.13 12.17 14.04
N LYS A 100 -12.84 11.98 12.74
CA LYS A 100 -13.59 12.60 11.65
C LYS A 100 -14.23 11.52 10.78
N ILE A 101 -15.38 11.86 10.20
CA ILE A 101 -15.95 11.10 9.10
C ILE A 101 -15.58 11.88 7.84
N VAL A 102 -14.76 11.27 6.98
CA VAL A 102 -14.25 11.91 5.76
C VAL A 102 -15.10 11.43 4.58
N ASP A 103 -15.50 12.35 3.71
CA ASP A 103 -16.20 12.01 2.48
C ASP A 103 -15.29 11.21 1.55
N HIS A 104 -15.81 10.08 1.06
CA HIS A 104 -15.10 9.16 0.20
C HIS A 104 -15.88 8.95 -1.10
N PRO A 105 -15.32 9.35 -2.25
CA PRO A 105 -16.06 9.29 -3.51
C PRO A 105 -16.34 7.85 -3.94
N TYR A 106 -17.57 7.57 -4.33
CA TYR A 106 -17.90 6.31 -5.01
C TYR A 106 -17.23 6.31 -6.39
N PRO A 107 -16.33 5.35 -6.69
CA PRO A 107 -15.54 5.40 -7.92
C PRO A 107 -16.38 5.15 -9.16
N SER A 108 -15.90 5.66 -10.30
CA SER A 108 -16.46 5.34 -11.61
C SER A 108 -16.26 3.85 -11.99
N LEU A 109 -16.91 3.41 -13.05
CA LEU A 109 -16.73 2.10 -13.71
C LEU A 109 -17.15 0.88 -12.89
N THR A 110 -17.65 1.02 -11.67
CA THR A 110 -18.11 -0.12 -10.84
C THR A 110 -19.53 0.06 -10.38
N LYS A 111 -20.23 -1.06 -10.20
CA LYS A 111 -21.52 -1.18 -9.52
C LYS A 111 -21.43 -2.06 -8.27
N ASN A 112 -20.22 -2.50 -7.92
CA ASN A 112 -19.98 -3.41 -6.81
C ASN A 112 -18.68 -2.98 -6.08
N TYR A 113 -18.80 -1.92 -5.27
CA TYR A 113 -17.69 -1.30 -4.54
C TYR A 113 -17.57 -1.89 -3.14
N HIS A 114 -16.44 -2.52 -2.81
CA HIS A 114 -16.24 -3.24 -1.57
C HIS A 114 -15.21 -2.57 -0.67
N TYR A 115 -15.45 -2.73 0.65
CA TYR A 115 -14.48 -2.42 1.71
C TYR A 115 -13.61 -3.63 2.04
N GLU A 116 -12.39 -3.38 2.49
CA GLU A 116 -11.44 -4.35 3.05
C GLU A 116 -10.62 -3.65 4.14
N VAL A 117 -10.91 -3.92 5.44
CA VAL A 117 -10.16 -3.32 6.55
C VAL A 117 -8.82 -4.03 6.74
N GLU A 118 -7.74 -3.26 6.92
CA GLU A 118 -6.39 -3.81 6.99
C GLU A 118 -5.50 -3.06 8.01
N LEU A 119 -4.60 -3.81 8.64
CA LEU A 119 -3.42 -3.23 9.28
C LEU A 119 -2.43 -2.83 8.18
N VAL A 120 -1.85 -1.64 8.29
CA VAL A 120 -0.83 -1.15 7.35
C VAL A 120 0.49 -1.01 8.09
N ALA A 121 1.55 -1.66 7.58
CA ALA A 121 2.90 -1.51 8.09
C ALA A 121 3.69 -0.51 7.24
N ALA A 122 4.33 0.49 7.87
CA ALA A 122 5.14 1.51 7.24
C ALA A 122 6.62 1.27 7.53
N LEU A 123 7.48 1.29 6.51
CA LEU A 123 8.90 0.94 6.61
C LEU A 123 9.79 2.19 6.59
N ASN A 124 10.75 2.28 7.52
CA ASN A 124 11.79 3.33 7.51
C ASN A 124 13.20 2.80 7.21
N LYS A 125 13.31 1.52 6.92
CA LYS A 125 14.50 0.84 6.44
C LYS A 125 14.12 -0.04 5.28
N GLY A 126 15.10 -0.51 4.54
CA GLY A 126 14.88 -1.37 3.40
C GLY A 126 15.93 -2.47 3.30
N GLY A 127 15.90 -3.16 2.16
CA GLY A 127 16.84 -4.23 1.83
C GLY A 127 16.21 -5.25 0.89
N LYS A 128 17.00 -6.25 0.55
CA LYS A 128 16.64 -7.38 -0.29
C LYS A 128 16.93 -8.68 0.43
N ASN A 129 16.10 -9.71 0.20
CA ASN A 129 16.21 -11.03 0.86
C ASN A 129 16.30 -10.92 2.40
N ILE A 130 15.40 -10.13 2.99
CA ILE A 130 15.38 -9.85 4.43
C ILE A 130 14.94 -11.11 5.18
N PRO A 131 15.73 -11.61 6.16
CA PRO A 131 15.31 -12.74 6.98
C PRO A 131 14.08 -12.37 7.83
N VAL A 132 13.19 -13.33 8.09
CA VAL A 132 11.95 -13.11 8.86
C VAL A 132 12.24 -12.53 10.25
N ASP A 133 13.28 -13.03 10.93
CA ASP A 133 13.69 -12.58 12.27
C ASP A 133 14.23 -11.15 12.30
N LYS A 134 14.56 -10.55 11.15
CA LYS A 134 15.01 -9.16 10.99
C LYS A 134 13.94 -8.25 10.37
N ALA A 135 12.86 -8.81 9.88
CA ALA A 135 11.89 -8.06 9.11
C ALA A 135 11.17 -6.96 9.90
N LEU A 136 10.84 -7.21 11.17
CA LEU A 136 10.19 -6.20 12.01
C LEU A 136 11.11 -5.03 12.38
N ASP A 137 12.43 -5.18 12.32
CA ASP A 137 13.39 -4.08 12.52
C ASP A 137 13.29 -2.98 11.45
N LEU A 138 12.59 -3.26 10.34
CA LEU A 138 12.36 -2.31 9.25
C LEU A 138 11.08 -1.49 9.45
N VAL A 139 10.20 -1.91 10.36
CA VAL A 139 8.90 -1.26 10.57
C VAL A 139 9.08 0.01 11.41
N TYR A 140 8.73 1.15 10.84
CA TYR A 140 8.66 2.43 11.54
C TYR A 140 7.42 2.53 12.41
N GLY A 141 6.28 2.09 11.88
CA GLY A 141 4.99 2.21 12.55
C GLY A 141 3.88 1.51 11.80
N TYR A 142 2.69 1.65 12.36
CA TYR A 142 1.47 1.05 11.81
C TYR A 142 0.36 2.08 11.67
N ALA A 143 -0.53 1.82 10.72
CA ALA A 143 -1.76 2.57 10.52
C ALA A 143 -2.95 1.62 10.32
N LEU A 144 -4.14 2.15 10.49
CA LEU A 144 -5.39 1.51 10.06
C LEU A 144 -5.71 1.99 8.65
N GLY A 145 -5.98 1.07 7.72
CA GLY A 145 -6.29 1.37 6.33
C GLY A 145 -7.46 0.59 5.76
N LEU A 146 -7.88 0.99 4.56
CA LEU A 146 -8.86 0.30 3.75
C LEU A 146 -8.28 0.02 2.36
N ASP A 147 -8.31 -1.24 1.91
CA ASP A 147 -8.04 -1.63 0.53
C ASP A 147 -9.35 -1.65 -0.27
N MET A 148 -9.80 -0.44 -0.68
CA MET A 148 -11.05 -0.29 -1.40
C MET A 148 -10.96 -0.91 -2.79
N THR A 149 -12.03 -1.64 -3.17
CA THR A 149 -12.01 -2.54 -4.31
C THR A 149 -13.22 -2.37 -5.21
N ARG A 150 -13.00 -2.13 -6.50
CA ARG A 150 -14.01 -2.32 -7.57
C ARG A 150 -14.14 -3.83 -7.83
N ARG A 151 -14.99 -4.50 -7.05
CA ARG A 151 -15.02 -5.97 -6.97
C ARG A 151 -15.43 -6.66 -8.27
N ASP A 152 -16.35 -6.08 -9.00
CA ASP A 152 -16.77 -6.56 -10.31
C ASP A 152 -15.61 -6.54 -11.32
N LEU A 153 -14.85 -5.46 -11.36
CA LEU A 153 -13.69 -5.33 -12.26
C LEU A 153 -12.53 -6.24 -11.84
N GLN A 154 -12.26 -6.35 -10.53
CA GLN A 154 -11.23 -7.26 -10.03
C GLN A 154 -11.55 -8.71 -10.43
N ARG A 155 -12.81 -9.17 -10.20
CA ARG A 155 -13.24 -10.54 -10.57
C ARG A 155 -13.16 -10.74 -12.08
N PHE A 156 -13.71 -9.82 -12.88
CA PHE A 156 -13.65 -9.89 -14.33
C PHE A 156 -12.22 -10.04 -14.87
N MET A 157 -11.27 -9.30 -14.30
CA MET A 157 -9.86 -9.43 -14.70
C MET A 157 -9.25 -10.74 -14.22
N GLY A 158 -9.55 -11.17 -12.99
CA GLY A 158 -9.07 -12.44 -12.44
C GLY A 158 -9.56 -13.65 -13.23
N ASP A 159 -10.83 -13.69 -13.63
CA ASP A 159 -11.43 -14.75 -14.45
C ASP A 159 -10.74 -14.87 -15.82
N GLN A 160 -10.25 -13.75 -16.34
CA GLN A 160 -9.46 -13.71 -17.58
C GLN A 160 -7.96 -13.91 -17.36
N LYS A 161 -7.52 -14.21 -16.14
CA LYS A 161 -6.09 -14.35 -15.75
C LYS A 161 -5.27 -13.09 -16.07
N LYS A 162 -5.88 -11.91 -15.93
CA LYS A 162 -5.28 -10.58 -16.13
C LYS A 162 -5.01 -9.91 -14.78
N PRO A 163 -4.11 -8.92 -14.75
CA PRO A 163 -3.81 -8.14 -13.55
C PRO A 163 -5.04 -7.44 -12.94
N TRP A 164 -5.01 -7.18 -11.63
CA TRP A 164 -6.13 -6.61 -10.87
C TRP A 164 -6.18 -5.08 -10.85
N GLU A 165 -5.24 -4.39 -11.47
CA GLU A 165 -5.03 -2.94 -11.36
C GLU A 165 -6.32 -2.14 -11.53
N ILE A 166 -7.14 -2.43 -12.53
CA ILE A 166 -8.40 -1.70 -12.75
C ILE A 166 -9.38 -1.83 -11.58
N GLY A 167 -9.29 -2.93 -10.83
CA GLY A 167 -10.11 -3.20 -9.65
C GLY A 167 -9.50 -2.69 -8.35
N LYS A 168 -8.18 -2.49 -8.30
CA LYS A 168 -7.43 -2.23 -7.07
C LYS A 168 -6.67 -0.91 -7.06
N SER A 169 -6.22 -0.40 -8.23
CA SER A 169 -5.33 0.75 -8.38
C SER A 169 -6.07 1.92 -9.01
N PHE A 170 -6.77 2.71 -8.19
CA PHE A 170 -7.54 3.88 -8.62
C PHE A 170 -7.55 4.95 -7.53
N ASP A 171 -7.94 6.16 -7.90
CA ASP A 171 -7.95 7.33 -7.02
C ASP A 171 -8.74 7.05 -5.73
N HIS A 172 -8.17 7.46 -4.60
CA HIS A 172 -8.72 7.26 -3.25
C HIS A 172 -8.90 5.79 -2.81
N SER A 173 -8.36 4.82 -3.56
CA SER A 173 -8.54 3.39 -3.24
C SER A 173 -7.79 2.92 -1.99
N ALA A 174 -6.98 3.79 -1.35
CA ALA A 174 -6.21 3.52 -0.14
C ALA A 174 -6.49 4.53 0.99
N PRO A 175 -7.73 4.58 1.54
CA PRO A 175 -7.96 5.37 2.75
C PRO A 175 -7.08 4.88 3.89
N ILE A 176 -6.46 5.82 4.63
CA ILE A 176 -5.50 5.50 5.69
C ILE A 176 -5.54 6.53 6.81
N GLY A 177 -5.44 6.06 8.05
CA GLY A 177 -5.23 6.90 9.23
C GLY A 177 -3.76 7.33 9.41
N PRO A 178 -3.45 8.08 10.48
CA PRO A 178 -2.07 8.45 10.79
C PRO A 178 -1.22 7.22 11.15
N ILE A 179 0.10 7.33 10.91
CA ILE A 179 1.06 6.29 11.28
C ILE A 179 1.44 6.44 12.75
N PHE A 180 1.30 5.35 13.50
CA PHE A 180 1.72 5.25 14.91
C PHE A 180 3.08 4.57 14.99
N PRO A 181 4.14 5.27 15.46
CA PRO A 181 5.48 4.71 15.59
C PRO A 181 5.53 3.48 16.50
N VAL A 182 6.24 2.44 16.07
CA VAL A 182 6.47 1.21 16.85
C VAL A 182 7.06 1.51 18.24
N ALA A 183 7.91 2.54 18.35
CA ALA A 183 8.46 2.97 19.63
C ALA A 183 7.40 3.34 20.68
N LYS A 184 6.17 3.68 20.26
CA LYS A 184 5.04 4.01 21.15
C LYS A 184 4.05 2.86 21.32
N THR A 185 3.87 2.03 20.30
CA THR A 185 2.82 1.00 20.29
C THR A 185 3.33 -0.43 20.46
N GLY A 186 4.61 -0.68 20.19
CA GLY A 186 5.10 -2.02 19.90
C GLY A 186 4.60 -2.55 18.57
N HIS A 187 4.84 -3.84 18.30
CA HIS A 187 4.37 -4.50 17.10
C HIS A 187 2.97 -5.09 17.26
N PHE A 188 2.13 -4.92 16.26
CA PHE A 188 0.78 -5.48 16.20
C PHE A 188 0.83 -6.93 15.65
N ILE A 189 1.03 -7.91 16.54
CA ILE A 189 1.07 -9.34 16.19
C ILE A 189 -0.24 -10.07 16.51
N LYS A 190 -1.11 -9.45 17.30
CA LYS A 190 -2.45 -9.91 17.70
C LYS A 190 -3.32 -8.73 18.09
N GLY A 191 -4.61 -8.95 18.21
CA GLY A 191 -5.59 -7.94 18.61
C GLY A 191 -6.74 -7.85 17.62
N ASN A 192 -7.87 -7.32 18.08
CA ASN A 192 -9.07 -7.22 17.27
C ASN A 192 -8.86 -6.25 16.09
N ILE A 193 -9.27 -6.70 14.90
CA ILE A 193 -9.50 -5.88 13.70
C ILE A 193 -10.97 -6.02 13.33
N GLN A 194 -11.65 -4.88 13.09
CA GLN A 194 -13.09 -4.86 12.87
C GLN A 194 -13.51 -3.74 11.92
N LEU A 195 -14.54 -4.00 11.13
CA LEU A 195 -15.21 -2.99 10.31
C LEU A 195 -16.73 -3.10 10.47
N SER A 196 -17.39 -1.94 10.59
CA SER A 196 -18.84 -1.82 10.53
C SER A 196 -19.29 -0.91 9.39
N VAL A 197 -20.47 -1.21 8.85
CA VAL A 197 -21.20 -0.35 7.90
C VAL A 197 -22.49 0.08 8.54
N ASN A 198 -22.75 1.37 8.64
CA ASN A 198 -23.94 1.95 9.28
C ASN A 198 -24.19 1.38 10.70
N GLY A 199 -23.11 1.16 11.47
CA GLY A 199 -23.14 0.61 12.82
C GLY A 199 -23.28 -0.91 12.91
N VAL A 200 -23.48 -1.62 11.79
CA VAL A 200 -23.55 -3.09 11.75
C VAL A 200 -22.17 -3.66 11.47
N VAL A 201 -21.63 -4.48 12.39
CA VAL A 201 -20.34 -5.16 12.19
C VAL A 201 -20.42 -6.10 11.01
N LYS A 202 -19.49 -5.96 10.07
CA LYS A 202 -19.35 -6.76 8.85
C LYS A 202 -18.11 -7.64 8.90
N GLN A 203 -16.94 -7.06 9.19
CA GLN A 203 -15.69 -7.79 9.32
C GLN A 203 -15.25 -7.79 10.79
N LYS A 204 -14.75 -8.92 11.28
CA LYS A 204 -14.18 -9.03 12.63
C LYS A 204 -13.27 -10.25 12.70
N ALA A 205 -12.00 -10.03 13.10
CA ALA A 205 -10.99 -11.07 13.26
C ALA A 205 -9.97 -10.67 14.32
N ASP A 206 -8.99 -11.52 14.54
CA ASP A 206 -7.77 -11.20 15.29
C ASP A 206 -6.59 -11.11 14.30
N LEU A 207 -5.68 -10.16 14.51
CA LEU A 207 -4.49 -9.98 13.66
C LEU A 207 -3.59 -11.23 13.62
N SER A 208 -3.63 -12.06 14.67
CA SER A 208 -2.90 -13.34 14.69
C SER A 208 -3.44 -14.39 13.72
N GLN A 209 -4.61 -14.16 13.11
CA GLN A 209 -5.21 -15.03 12.11
C GLN A 209 -4.69 -14.78 10.68
N MET A 210 -3.77 -13.82 10.49
CA MET A 210 -3.07 -13.66 9.22
C MET A 210 -2.32 -14.94 8.86
N ILE A 211 -2.46 -15.43 7.63
CA ILE A 211 -1.72 -16.59 7.10
C ILE A 211 -0.22 -16.28 7.07
N TRP A 212 0.13 -15.10 6.59
CA TRP A 212 1.47 -14.55 6.56
C TRP A 212 1.53 -13.34 7.47
N SER A 213 2.26 -13.44 8.57
CA SER A 213 2.51 -12.32 9.50
C SER A 213 3.22 -11.17 8.77
N VAL A 214 3.16 -9.95 9.33
CA VAL A 214 3.85 -8.78 8.75
C VAL A 214 5.34 -9.06 8.53
N ALA A 215 6.01 -9.78 9.45
CA ALA A 215 7.41 -10.16 9.29
C ALA A 215 7.64 -11.04 8.06
N GLU A 216 6.79 -12.03 7.87
CA GLU A 216 6.87 -12.95 6.73
C GLU A 216 6.50 -12.25 5.41
N GLN A 217 5.53 -11.32 5.43
CA GLN A 217 5.19 -10.50 4.26
C GLN A 217 6.39 -9.66 3.82
N ILE A 218 7.06 -8.97 4.75
CA ILE A 218 8.27 -8.18 4.46
C ILE A 218 9.37 -9.08 3.88
N SER A 219 9.61 -10.23 4.51
CA SER A 219 10.61 -11.19 4.03
C SER A 219 10.30 -11.65 2.61
N LYS A 220 9.08 -12.15 2.36
CA LYS A 220 8.66 -12.65 1.04
C LYS A 220 8.64 -11.56 -0.04
N LEU A 221 8.17 -10.37 0.30
CA LEU A 221 8.17 -9.23 -0.62
C LEU A 221 9.61 -8.82 -1.00
N SER A 222 10.55 -8.90 -0.04
CA SER A 222 11.95 -8.55 -0.26
C SER A 222 12.73 -9.54 -1.12
N GLU A 223 12.22 -10.75 -1.35
CA GLU A 223 12.79 -11.71 -2.32
C GLU A 223 12.61 -11.20 -3.76
N ALA A 224 11.44 -10.61 -4.06
CA ALA A 224 11.10 -10.11 -5.38
C ALA A 224 11.48 -8.63 -5.60
N ASN A 225 11.40 -7.81 -4.55
CA ASN A 225 11.59 -6.36 -4.62
C ASN A 225 12.64 -5.91 -3.60
N GLU A 226 13.50 -4.99 -3.96
CA GLU A 226 14.28 -4.25 -2.97
C GLU A 226 13.38 -3.23 -2.27
N LEU A 227 13.21 -3.39 -0.96
CA LEU A 227 12.42 -2.49 -0.11
C LEU A 227 13.24 -1.28 0.31
N PHE A 228 12.56 -0.16 0.55
CA PHE A 228 13.18 1.11 0.93
C PHE A 228 12.35 1.84 1.99
N PRO A 229 12.95 2.80 2.71
CA PRO A 229 12.18 3.75 3.52
C PRO A 229 11.06 4.40 2.70
N GLY A 230 9.88 4.51 3.29
CA GLY A 230 8.69 5.04 2.63
C GLY A 230 7.78 3.97 2.00
N ASP A 231 8.22 2.72 1.87
CA ASP A 231 7.34 1.65 1.45
C ASP A 231 6.30 1.33 2.54
N ILE A 232 5.05 1.12 2.15
CA ILE A 232 3.98 0.68 3.05
C ILE A 232 3.36 -0.61 2.54
N ILE A 233 2.88 -1.44 3.47
CA ILE A 233 2.31 -2.76 3.17
C ILE A 233 0.92 -2.85 3.82
N TYR A 234 -0.12 -2.96 3.01
CA TYR A 234 -1.45 -3.36 3.40
C TYR A 234 -1.45 -4.87 3.61
N SER A 235 -1.76 -5.32 4.83
CA SER A 235 -1.44 -6.67 5.31
C SER A 235 -2.51 -7.72 5.03
N GLY A 236 -3.55 -7.38 4.30
CA GLY A 236 -4.67 -8.27 4.00
C GLY A 236 -5.85 -8.08 4.95
N THR A 237 -7.03 -8.45 4.47
CA THR A 237 -8.32 -8.24 5.13
C THR A 237 -8.94 -9.55 5.60
N PRO A 238 -9.74 -9.53 6.70
CA PRO A 238 -10.59 -10.67 7.09
C PRO A 238 -11.71 -10.96 6.08
N GLU A 239 -12.42 -12.05 6.30
CA GLU A 239 -13.64 -12.40 5.57
C GLU A 239 -14.78 -11.38 5.73
N ASN A 240 -15.89 -11.61 5.01
CA ASN A 240 -17.08 -10.77 4.96
C ASN A 240 -16.84 -9.40 4.30
N VAL A 241 -16.00 -9.38 3.27
CA VAL A 241 -15.94 -8.22 2.37
C VAL A 241 -17.30 -8.04 1.68
N GLY A 242 -17.75 -6.80 1.50
CA GLY A 242 -19.09 -6.58 0.97
C GLY A 242 -19.26 -5.23 0.30
N PRO A 243 -20.36 -5.06 -0.45
CA PRO A 243 -20.65 -3.84 -1.16
C PRO A 243 -21.09 -2.72 -0.24
N VAL A 244 -20.76 -1.49 -0.67
CA VAL A 244 -21.30 -0.24 -0.11
C VAL A 244 -21.92 0.60 -1.22
N VAL A 245 -22.83 1.47 -0.83
CA VAL A 245 -23.50 2.43 -1.69
C VAL A 245 -23.32 3.86 -1.16
N ARG A 246 -23.64 4.85 -1.98
CA ARG A 246 -23.64 6.25 -1.54
C ARG A 246 -24.55 6.45 -0.34
N GLY A 247 -24.05 7.17 0.65
CA GLY A 247 -24.70 7.41 1.94
C GLY A 247 -24.19 6.49 3.06
N ASP A 248 -23.60 5.34 2.75
CA ASP A 248 -23.08 4.44 3.76
C ASP A 248 -21.88 5.05 4.52
N VAL A 249 -21.83 4.77 5.83
CA VAL A 249 -20.73 5.13 6.71
C VAL A 249 -19.99 3.86 7.10
N ILE A 250 -18.69 3.81 6.75
CA ILE A 250 -17.77 2.74 7.15
C ILE A 250 -17.01 3.24 8.39
N ARG A 251 -16.91 2.38 9.41
CA ARG A 251 -16.05 2.60 10.57
C ARG A 251 -15.16 1.40 10.81
N CYS A 252 -13.87 1.63 10.85
CA CYS A 252 -12.82 0.61 11.04
C CYS A 252 -12.14 0.80 12.38
N GLN A 253 -11.76 -0.32 13.02
CA GLN A 253 -11.15 -0.34 14.34
C GLN A 253 -10.05 -1.40 14.41
N ILE A 254 -8.91 -1.04 14.98
CA ILE A 254 -7.87 -1.96 15.43
C ILE A 254 -7.51 -1.57 16.86
N ASN A 255 -7.44 -2.54 17.77
CA ASN A 255 -7.07 -2.27 19.16
C ASN A 255 -5.70 -1.60 19.22
N GLY A 256 -5.62 -0.42 19.81
CA GLY A 256 -4.38 0.35 19.96
C GLY A 256 -4.17 1.41 18.87
N LEU A 257 -5.04 1.49 17.86
CA LEU A 257 -5.07 2.57 16.88
C LEU A 257 -6.39 3.35 16.96
N PRO A 258 -6.44 4.63 16.59
CA PRO A 258 -7.69 5.37 16.49
C PRO A 258 -8.56 4.83 15.35
N ASP A 259 -9.87 5.00 15.52
CA ASP A 259 -10.84 4.62 14.50
C ASP A 259 -10.64 5.41 13.20
N LEU A 260 -10.85 4.74 12.07
CA LEU A 260 -10.92 5.33 10.74
C LEU A 260 -12.39 5.32 10.29
N SER A 261 -12.93 6.47 9.88
CA SER A 261 -14.31 6.55 9.41
C SER A 261 -14.42 7.33 8.11
N ILE A 262 -15.12 6.74 7.14
CA ILE A 262 -15.43 7.37 5.85
C ILE A 262 -16.91 7.28 5.55
N LYS A 263 -17.44 8.26 4.81
CA LYS A 263 -18.79 8.26 4.25
C LYS A 263 -18.72 8.20 2.73
N ILE A 264 -19.39 7.25 2.15
CA ILE A 264 -19.46 7.09 0.69
C ILE A 264 -20.35 8.18 0.08
N VAL A 265 -19.82 8.99 -0.86
CA VAL A 265 -20.54 10.12 -1.50
C VAL A 265 -20.60 9.99 -3.03
#